data_36f5147b13a926b3cab74273b8676c7b
#
_entry.id   36f5147b13a926b3cab74273b8676c7b
#
_cell.length_a   1.000
_cell.length_b   1.000
_cell.length_c   1.000
_cell.angle_alpha   90.00
_cell.angle_beta   90.00
_cell.angle_gamma   90.00
#
_symmetry.space_group_name_H-M   'P 1'
#
loop_
_entity.id
_entity.type
_entity.pdbx_description
1 polymer ?
#
loop_
_entity_poly.entity_id
_entity_poly.type
_entity_poly.pdbx_seq_one_letter_code
_entity_poly.pdbx_strand_id
1 'polypeptide(L)'
;MSTQNTPRFATIRLNDRGAWRPIAVTSFSEEGGEGKLLAEFPYKEQVTSTELDSLPTVSFTADQLGPVVPNPGKIFCVGLNYREHIAEMGHPIPDHPTLFVKYASALAGPFDEVVVPPELSAQADYEGELAVIMGEFGQIAGYTVMNDFSQRDWQYRTQQWLQGKNLDRSSGFGPWMVPTEHFDPIAEGAVLRTWVNGELRQEHSVADLVFKPQDLVDYISNFASLAPGDVIVTGTPEGVGHGMTPPQYLADGDEVRIAIDGIGEIRNRINC
;
A
#
# COMPACT_ATOMS: atom_id res chain seq x y z
N MET A 1 -19.04 3.08 14.63
CA MET A 1 -20.00 3.30 13.52
C MET A 1 -19.91 2.13 12.57
N SER A 2 -21.03 1.67 12.00
CA SER A 2 -21.08 0.46 11.15
C SER A 2 -20.29 0.67 9.85
N THR A 3 -19.25 -0.11 9.62
CA THR A 3 -18.39 -0.12 8.42
C THR A 3 -19.08 -0.62 7.13
N GLN A 4 -20.41 -0.85 7.18
CA GLN A 4 -21.15 -1.51 6.09
C GLN A 4 -21.47 -0.63 4.89
N ASN A 5 -21.13 0.67 4.87
CA ASN A 5 -21.55 1.59 3.79
C ASN A 5 -20.42 2.44 3.19
N THR A 6 -19.16 2.18 3.55
CA THR A 6 -18.03 2.91 2.97
C THR A 6 -17.70 2.31 1.59
N PRO A 7 -17.76 3.08 0.50
CA PRO A 7 -17.37 2.60 -0.82
C PRO A 7 -15.90 2.12 -0.82
N ARG A 8 -15.65 1.02 -1.50
CA ARG A 8 -14.31 0.43 -1.66
C ARG A 8 -14.08 0.14 -3.13
N PHE A 9 -13.00 0.65 -3.68
CA PHE A 9 -12.69 0.50 -5.10
C PHE A 9 -11.42 -0.31 -5.30
N ALA A 10 -11.54 -1.38 -6.08
CA ALA A 10 -10.46 -2.32 -6.35
C ALA A 10 -10.26 -2.56 -7.84
N THR A 11 -9.22 -3.27 -8.19
CA THR A 11 -9.05 -3.84 -9.53
C THR A 11 -9.05 -5.36 -9.46
N ILE A 12 -9.68 -5.98 -10.44
CA ILE A 12 -9.70 -7.45 -10.58
C ILE A 12 -9.21 -7.88 -11.96
N ARG A 13 -8.73 -9.12 -12.03
CA ARG A 13 -8.43 -9.82 -13.27
C ARG A 13 -9.32 -11.05 -13.35
N LEU A 14 -10.25 -11.05 -14.29
CA LEU A 14 -11.21 -12.15 -14.47
C LEU A 14 -10.61 -13.41 -15.11
N ASN A 15 -9.41 -13.29 -15.67
CA ASN A 15 -8.62 -14.42 -16.18
C ASN A 15 -7.13 -14.04 -16.26
N ASP A 16 -6.24 -15.01 -16.28
CA ASP A 16 -4.76 -14.84 -16.16
C ASP A 16 -4.14 -13.93 -17.23
N ARG A 17 -4.81 -13.70 -18.33
CA ARG A 17 -4.33 -12.86 -19.45
C ARG A 17 -5.19 -11.63 -19.68
N GLY A 18 -6.23 -11.44 -18.87
CA GLY A 18 -7.16 -10.32 -18.98
C GLY A 18 -6.53 -9.00 -18.51
N ALA A 19 -7.07 -7.89 -19.03
CA ALA A 19 -6.77 -6.58 -18.51
C ALA A 19 -7.36 -6.43 -17.09
N TRP A 20 -6.75 -5.61 -16.27
CA TRP A 20 -7.30 -5.18 -15.01
C TRP A 20 -8.62 -4.43 -15.20
N ARG A 21 -9.61 -4.73 -14.39
CA ARG A 21 -10.94 -4.12 -14.44
C ARG A 21 -11.26 -3.50 -13.09
N PRO A 22 -11.62 -2.21 -13.06
CA PRO A 22 -12.01 -1.56 -11.82
C PRO A 22 -13.40 -2.03 -11.38
N ILE A 23 -13.56 -2.19 -10.07
CA ILE A 23 -14.83 -2.55 -9.43
C ILE A 23 -15.08 -1.70 -8.18
N ALA A 24 -16.36 -1.49 -7.86
CA ALA A 24 -16.80 -1.09 -6.55
C ALA A 24 -17.17 -2.36 -5.76
N VAL A 25 -16.42 -2.67 -4.72
CA VAL A 25 -16.62 -3.89 -3.91
C VAL A 25 -17.87 -3.74 -3.06
N THR A 26 -18.81 -4.68 -3.19
CA THR A 26 -20.07 -4.71 -2.44
C THR A 26 -20.05 -5.72 -1.31
N SER A 27 -19.31 -6.81 -1.47
CA SER A 27 -19.05 -7.80 -0.41
C SER A 27 -17.66 -8.39 -0.58
N PHE A 28 -17.05 -8.82 0.53
CA PHE A 28 -15.76 -9.50 0.52
C PHE A 28 -15.63 -10.45 1.71
N SER A 29 -15.06 -11.62 1.45
CA SER A 29 -14.63 -12.62 2.42
C SER A 29 -13.26 -13.16 2.02
N GLU A 30 -12.65 -14.04 2.81
CA GLU A 30 -11.36 -14.69 2.48
C GLU A 30 -11.41 -15.50 1.18
N GLU A 31 -12.56 -16.01 0.78
CA GLU A 31 -12.73 -16.77 -0.46
C GLU A 31 -12.92 -15.87 -1.69
N GLY A 32 -13.35 -14.63 -1.50
CA GLY A 32 -13.66 -13.67 -2.57
C GLY A 32 -14.87 -12.80 -2.24
N GLY A 33 -15.51 -12.25 -3.26
CA GLY A 33 -16.61 -11.34 -3.06
C GLY A 33 -17.38 -11.01 -4.33
N GLU A 34 -18.19 -9.97 -4.21
CA GLU A 34 -18.94 -9.37 -5.32
C GLU A 34 -18.60 -7.88 -5.44
N GLY A 35 -18.71 -7.37 -6.65
CA GLY A 35 -18.53 -5.96 -6.93
C GLY A 35 -19.31 -5.51 -8.15
N LYS A 36 -19.44 -4.20 -8.30
CA LYS A 36 -20.01 -3.54 -9.47
C LYS A 36 -18.89 -3.18 -10.44
N LEU A 37 -19.00 -3.63 -11.67
CA LEU A 37 -18.00 -3.38 -12.71
C LEU A 37 -18.04 -1.93 -13.16
N LEU A 38 -16.92 -1.22 -13.00
CA LEU A 38 -16.78 0.17 -13.40
C LEU A 38 -16.16 0.26 -14.82
N ALA A 39 -16.45 1.35 -15.52
CA ALA A 39 -15.81 1.65 -16.79
C ALA A 39 -14.37 2.14 -16.60
N GLU A 40 -14.14 2.96 -15.55
CA GLU A 40 -12.86 3.55 -15.19
C GLU A 40 -12.68 3.50 -13.68
N PHE A 41 -11.43 3.56 -13.20
CA PHE A 41 -11.15 3.67 -11.77
C PHE A 41 -11.55 5.07 -11.27
N PRO A 42 -12.29 5.19 -10.16
CA PRO A 42 -12.84 6.45 -9.72
C PRO A 42 -11.79 7.30 -8.98
N TYR A 43 -10.91 7.93 -9.71
CA TYR A 43 -10.01 8.98 -9.19
C TYR A 43 -10.70 10.32 -8.99
N LYS A 44 -11.92 10.44 -9.49
CA LYS A 44 -12.82 11.60 -9.41
C LYS A 44 -13.90 11.33 -8.41
N GLU A 45 -14.66 12.40 -8.19
CA GLU A 45 -15.90 12.53 -7.46
C GLU A 45 -16.74 11.26 -7.24
N GLN A 46 -17.58 11.36 -6.25
CA GLN A 46 -18.54 10.37 -5.75
C GLN A 46 -19.21 9.56 -6.84
N VAL A 47 -18.94 8.27 -6.86
CA VAL A 47 -19.82 7.34 -7.54
C VAL A 47 -21.04 7.15 -6.65
N THR A 48 -22.19 7.67 -7.08
CA THR A 48 -23.42 7.61 -6.30
C THR A 48 -23.95 6.18 -6.19
N SER A 49 -24.69 5.88 -5.12
CA SER A 49 -25.33 4.57 -4.93
C SER A 49 -26.24 4.20 -6.11
N THR A 50 -26.97 5.18 -6.65
CA THR A 50 -27.86 4.99 -7.81
C THR A 50 -27.09 4.58 -9.08
N GLU A 51 -25.91 5.19 -9.31
CA GLU A 51 -25.04 4.80 -10.41
C GLU A 51 -24.53 3.38 -10.22
N LEU A 52 -24.02 3.05 -9.01
CA LEU A 52 -23.55 1.70 -8.69
C LEU A 52 -24.63 0.64 -8.87
N ASP A 53 -25.86 0.88 -8.42
CA ASP A 53 -26.97 -0.06 -8.54
C ASP A 53 -27.27 -0.46 -9.98
N SER A 54 -27.05 0.46 -10.93
CA SER A 54 -27.29 0.25 -12.37
C SER A 54 -26.18 -0.59 -13.05
N LEU A 55 -25.02 -0.75 -12.42
CA LEU A 55 -23.86 -1.41 -13.01
C LEU A 55 -23.94 -2.94 -12.91
N PRO A 56 -23.32 -3.67 -13.87
CA PRO A 56 -23.22 -5.13 -13.81
C PRO A 56 -22.52 -5.60 -12.54
N THR A 57 -23.08 -6.61 -11.89
CA THR A 57 -22.44 -7.31 -10.78
C THR A 57 -21.49 -8.37 -11.32
N VAL A 58 -20.32 -8.50 -10.70
CA VAL A 58 -19.33 -9.53 -10.96
C VAL A 58 -18.91 -10.18 -9.64
N SER A 59 -18.80 -11.51 -9.64
CA SER A 59 -18.19 -12.25 -8.54
C SER A 59 -16.69 -12.44 -8.84
N PHE A 60 -15.87 -12.43 -7.80
CA PHE A 60 -14.42 -12.61 -7.90
C PHE A 60 -13.89 -13.39 -6.71
N THR A 61 -12.79 -14.09 -6.89
CA THR A 61 -12.02 -14.73 -5.82
C THR A 61 -10.95 -13.79 -5.30
N ALA A 62 -10.44 -14.01 -4.08
CA ALA A 62 -9.46 -13.10 -3.46
C ALA A 62 -8.17 -12.95 -4.29
N ASP A 63 -7.70 -14.03 -4.92
CA ASP A 63 -6.52 -14.07 -5.80
C ASP A 63 -6.72 -13.32 -7.15
N GLN A 64 -7.95 -12.97 -7.49
CA GLN A 64 -8.23 -12.12 -8.65
C GLN A 64 -8.07 -10.63 -8.36
N LEU A 65 -7.96 -10.22 -7.08
CA LEU A 65 -7.64 -8.84 -6.73
C LEU A 65 -6.20 -8.52 -7.10
N GLY A 66 -6.03 -7.48 -7.89
CA GLY A 66 -4.72 -6.97 -8.27
C GLY A 66 -4.27 -5.78 -7.43
N PRO A 67 -3.10 -5.21 -7.76
CA PRO A 67 -2.71 -3.91 -7.24
C PRO A 67 -3.84 -2.92 -7.44
N VAL A 68 -4.20 -2.14 -6.42
CA VAL A 68 -5.39 -1.27 -6.50
C VAL A 68 -5.30 -0.27 -7.65
N VAL A 69 -4.10 0.23 -7.95
CA VAL A 69 -3.74 0.95 -9.17
C VAL A 69 -2.61 0.17 -9.85
N PRO A 70 -2.90 -0.62 -10.90
CA PRO A 70 -1.91 -1.54 -11.48
C PRO A 70 -0.75 -0.86 -12.21
N ASN A 71 -0.97 0.34 -12.76
CA ASN A 71 0.01 1.06 -13.55
C ASN A 71 0.02 2.55 -13.17
N PRO A 72 0.44 2.92 -11.95
CA PRO A 72 0.60 4.31 -11.57
C PRO A 72 1.68 4.98 -12.42
N GLY A 73 1.47 6.26 -12.74
CA GLY A 73 2.45 7.04 -13.47
C GLY A 73 3.71 7.30 -12.64
N LYS A 74 3.54 7.51 -11.35
CA LYS A 74 4.60 7.70 -10.35
C LYS A 74 4.23 7.02 -9.04
N ILE A 75 5.26 6.50 -8.37
CA ILE A 75 5.14 6.02 -6.99
C ILE A 75 6.27 6.71 -6.21
N PHE A 76 5.91 7.71 -5.43
CA PHE A 76 6.82 8.33 -4.48
C PHE A 76 6.73 7.60 -3.15
N CYS A 77 7.87 7.23 -2.58
CA CYS A 77 7.96 6.64 -1.26
C CYS A 77 8.70 7.59 -0.32
N VAL A 78 8.32 7.57 0.95
CA VAL A 78 8.86 8.47 1.97
C VAL A 78 9.59 7.64 3.02
N GLY A 79 10.88 7.85 3.15
CA GLY A 79 11.67 7.25 4.23
C GLY A 79 11.67 8.10 5.49
N LEU A 80 11.80 7.46 6.65
CA LEU A 80 11.98 8.12 7.95
C LEU A 80 10.86 9.12 8.28
N ASN A 81 9.61 8.67 8.27
CA ASN A 81 8.43 9.52 8.47
C ASN A 81 7.63 9.23 9.75
N TYR A 82 8.08 8.31 10.61
CA TYR A 82 7.54 8.13 11.96
C TYR A 82 8.62 8.51 12.99
N ARG A 83 8.24 9.22 14.06
CA ARG A 83 9.19 9.74 15.06
C ARG A 83 9.96 8.63 15.74
N GLU A 84 9.28 7.57 16.13
CA GLU A 84 9.86 6.42 16.82
C GLU A 84 10.80 5.66 15.89
N HIS A 85 10.41 5.44 14.63
CA HIS A 85 11.27 4.81 13.64
C HIS A 85 12.53 5.63 13.34
N ILE A 86 12.39 6.96 13.25
CA ILE A 86 13.54 7.87 13.10
C ILE A 86 14.51 7.70 14.27
N ALA A 87 13.99 7.61 15.50
CA ALA A 87 14.79 7.41 16.70
C ALA A 87 15.43 6.00 16.75
N GLU A 88 14.70 4.95 16.37
CA GLU A 88 15.20 3.57 16.22
C GLU A 88 16.41 3.50 15.28
N MET A 89 16.33 4.21 14.15
CA MET A 89 17.40 4.29 13.16
C MET A 89 18.53 5.27 13.51
N GLY A 90 18.43 5.97 14.66
CA GLY A 90 19.46 6.89 15.14
C GLY A 90 19.60 8.19 14.35
N HIS A 91 18.55 8.60 13.65
CA HIS A 91 18.55 9.84 12.86
C HIS A 91 17.87 11.02 13.60
N PRO A 92 18.24 12.27 13.32
CA PRO A 92 17.43 13.43 13.73
C PRO A 92 16.14 13.50 12.91
N ILE A 93 15.10 14.14 13.45
CA ILE A 93 13.87 14.43 12.71
C ILE A 93 14.24 15.29 11.49
N PRO A 94 13.92 14.88 10.27
CA PRO A 94 14.31 15.61 9.07
C PRO A 94 13.46 16.89 8.88
N ASP A 95 14.09 17.94 8.34
CA ASP A 95 13.39 19.18 7.97
C ASP A 95 12.57 19.01 6.68
N HIS A 96 12.89 18.02 5.86
CA HIS A 96 12.25 17.71 4.57
C HIS A 96 12.05 16.21 4.40
N PRO A 97 10.99 15.78 3.70
CA PRO A 97 10.76 14.36 3.40
C PRO A 97 11.92 13.75 2.61
N THR A 98 12.41 12.60 3.05
CA THR A 98 13.34 11.79 2.27
C THR A 98 12.54 11.02 1.22
N LEU A 99 12.71 11.34 -0.06
CA LEU A 99 11.96 10.75 -1.15
C LEU A 99 12.78 9.75 -1.96
N PHE A 100 12.15 8.64 -2.30
CA PHE A 100 12.64 7.68 -3.28
C PHE A 100 11.46 7.17 -4.12
N VAL A 101 11.71 6.24 -5.05
CA VAL A 101 10.66 5.80 -5.97
C VAL A 101 10.57 4.28 -6.03
N LYS A 102 9.36 3.79 -6.26
CA LYS A 102 9.08 2.44 -6.75
C LYS A 102 8.59 2.49 -8.19
N TYR A 103 8.80 1.40 -8.91
CA TYR A 103 8.24 1.22 -10.24
C TYR A 103 6.95 0.38 -10.17
N ALA A 104 6.06 0.57 -11.14
CA ALA A 104 4.84 -0.22 -11.24
C ALA A 104 5.11 -1.74 -11.32
N SER A 105 6.26 -2.15 -11.85
CA SER A 105 6.66 -3.57 -11.90
C SER A 105 6.87 -4.19 -10.53
N ALA A 106 7.19 -3.39 -9.50
CA ALA A 106 7.37 -3.88 -8.14
C ALA A 106 6.03 -4.19 -7.44
N LEU A 107 4.89 -3.73 -7.97
CA LEU A 107 3.59 -3.94 -7.34
C LEU A 107 3.12 -5.39 -7.49
N ALA A 108 2.58 -5.93 -6.41
CA ALA A 108 1.88 -7.20 -6.32
C ALA A 108 0.43 -6.97 -5.86
N GLY A 109 -0.46 -7.89 -6.13
CA GLY A 109 -1.81 -7.87 -5.58
C GLY A 109 -1.81 -8.06 -4.06
N PRO A 110 -2.92 -7.71 -3.40
CA PRO A 110 -3.03 -7.76 -1.95
C PRO A 110 -2.87 -9.18 -1.36
N PHE A 111 -3.11 -10.21 -2.17
CA PHE A 111 -3.04 -11.62 -1.76
C PHE A 111 -2.14 -12.46 -2.67
N ASP A 112 -1.30 -11.82 -3.49
CA ASP A 112 -0.32 -12.51 -4.33
C ASP A 112 0.79 -13.15 -3.50
N GLU A 113 1.37 -14.25 -3.99
CA GLU A 113 2.66 -14.72 -3.53
C GLU A 113 3.76 -13.77 -4.01
N VAL A 114 4.72 -13.50 -3.12
CA VAL A 114 5.92 -12.73 -3.42
C VAL A 114 7.08 -13.70 -3.62
N VAL A 115 7.53 -13.81 -4.87
CA VAL A 115 8.67 -14.68 -5.21
C VAL A 115 9.97 -13.88 -5.10
N VAL A 116 10.82 -14.29 -4.16
CA VAL A 116 12.14 -13.69 -3.94
C VAL A 116 13.20 -14.64 -4.47
N PRO A 117 13.95 -14.28 -5.52
CA PRO A 117 15.04 -15.14 -5.99
C PRO A 117 16.02 -15.48 -4.86
N PRO A 118 16.52 -16.72 -4.76
CA PRO A 118 17.39 -17.15 -3.64
C PRO A 118 18.61 -16.25 -3.42
N GLU A 119 19.19 -15.73 -4.49
CA GLU A 119 20.30 -14.78 -4.43
C GLU A 119 19.95 -13.40 -3.88
N LEU A 120 18.65 -13.09 -3.73
CA LEU A 120 18.12 -11.83 -3.23
C LEU A 120 17.39 -12.01 -1.89
N SER A 121 17.31 -13.21 -1.34
CA SER A 121 16.48 -13.50 -0.17
C SER A 121 17.18 -13.27 1.17
N ALA A 122 18.49 -13.00 1.17
CA ALA A 122 19.29 -12.96 2.40
C ALA A 122 18.83 -11.91 3.42
N GLN A 123 18.28 -10.78 2.97
CA GLN A 123 17.82 -9.69 3.85
C GLN A 123 16.50 -9.09 3.34
N ALA A 124 15.57 -9.97 2.96
CA ALA A 124 14.21 -9.57 2.62
C ALA A 124 13.46 -9.08 3.87
N ASP A 125 12.80 -7.94 3.76
CA ASP A 125 12.15 -7.27 4.90
C ASP A 125 10.82 -6.64 4.48
N TYR A 126 9.95 -6.43 5.46
CA TYR A 126 8.63 -5.83 5.31
C TYR A 126 8.62 -4.39 5.84
N GLU A 127 7.79 -3.57 5.25
CA GLU A 127 7.47 -2.21 5.71
C GLU A 127 5.98 -1.96 5.47
N GLY A 128 5.15 -2.07 6.54
CA GLY A 128 3.74 -1.72 6.45
C GLY A 128 3.56 -0.21 6.36
N GLU A 129 2.79 0.24 5.34
CA GLU A 129 2.61 1.67 5.07
C GLU A 129 1.19 2.03 4.65
N LEU A 130 0.76 3.23 5.05
CA LEU A 130 -0.36 3.91 4.43
C LEU A 130 0.07 4.38 3.04
N ALA A 131 -0.75 4.09 2.03
CA ALA A 131 -0.55 4.60 0.68
C ALA A 131 -1.69 5.55 0.29
N VAL A 132 -1.31 6.68 -0.30
CA VAL A 132 -2.18 7.73 -0.82
C VAL A 132 -2.34 7.55 -2.32
N ILE A 133 -3.56 7.55 -2.82
CA ILE A 133 -3.85 7.53 -4.25
C ILE A 133 -4.30 8.92 -4.67
N MET A 134 -3.63 9.47 -5.68
CA MET A 134 -3.92 10.80 -6.18
C MET A 134 -5.14 10.82 -7.08
N GLY A 135 -5.93 11.85 -6.93
CA GLY A 135 -7.08 12.19 -7.75
C GLY A 135 -6.79 13.30 -8.74
N GLU A 136 -7.84 13.89 -9.26
CA GLU A 136 -7.74 15.04 -10.15
C GLU A 136 -7.26 16.29 -9.41
N PHE A 137 -6.69 17.22 -10.15
CA PHE A 137 -6.25 18.53 -9.67
C PHE A 137 -5.28 18.49 -8.47
N GLY A 138 -4.52 17.39 -8.31
CA GLY A 138 -3.59 17.23 -7.19
C GLY A 138 -4.25 16.94 -5.85
N GLN A 139 -5.52 16.56 -5.84
CA GLN A 139 -6.24 16.16 -4.64
C GLN A 139 -5.96 14.68 -4.31
N ILE A 140 -6.15 14.30 -3.06
CA ILE A 140 -6.10 12.91 -2.65
C ILE A 140 -7.46 12.27 -2.95
N ALA A 141 -7.47 11.20 -3.77
CA ALA A 141 -8.68 10.44 -4.06
C ALA A 141 -9.05 9.49 -2.91
N GLY A 142 -8.05 8.86 -2.31
CA GLY A 142 -8.29 7.91 -1.22
C GLY A 142 -7.02 7.28 -0.70
N TYR A 143 -7.22 6.30 0.18
CA TYR A 143 -6.16 5.61 0.91
C TYR A 143 -6.25 4.10 0.74
N THR A 144 -5.10 3.45 0.85
CA THR A 144 -4.97 1.99 0.81
C THR A 144 -3.76 1.54 1.61
N VAL A 145 -3.50 0.23 1.65
CA VAL A 145 -2.36 -0.38 2.33
C VAL A 145 -1.28 -0.75 1.31
N MET A 146 0.00 -0.58 1.67
CA MET A 146 1.13 -1.09 0.90
C MET A 146 2.15 -1.76 1.82
N ASN A 147 2.81 -2.80 1.30
CA ASN A 147 4.07 -3.30 1.83
C ASN A 147 5.21 -2.70 0.99
N ASP A 148 5.96 -1.73 1.53
CA ASP A 148 7.18 -1.24 0.87
C ASP A 148 8.30 -2.26 1.03
N PHE A 149 8.10 -3.45 0.42
CA PHE A 149 9.02 -4.56 0.48
C PHE A 149 10.45 -4.13 0.16
N SER A 150 11.39 -4.56 1.00
CA SER A 150 12.77 -4.09 0.98
C SER A 150 13.76 -5.24 1.00
N GLN A 151 14.82 -5.12 0.21
CA GLN A 151 15.99 -5.97 0.26
C GLN A 151 17.14 -5.17 0.85
N ARG A 152 17.41 -5.36 2.15
CA ARG A 152 18.29 -4.46 2.91
C ARG A 152 19.72 -4.46 2.42
N ASP A 153 20.26 -5.63 2.07
CA ASP A 153 21.62 -5.74 1.53
C ASP A 153 21.78 -5.04 0.15
N TRP A 154 20.69 -4.92 -0.62
CA TRP A 154 20.68 -4.14 -1.86
C TRP A 154 20.41 -2.66 -1.61
N GLN A 155 19.55 -2.33 -0.65
CA GLN A 155 19.21 -0.96 -0.28
C GLN A 155 20.46 -0.16 0.14
N TYR A 156 21.38 -0.80 0.89
CA TYR A 156 22.56 -0.13 1.44
C TYR A 156 23.84 -0.29 0.60
N ARG A 157 23.76 -0.88 -0.60
CA ARG A 157 24.92 -0.97 -1.52
C ARG A 157 25.41 0.40 -2.01
N THR A 158 24.50 1.36 -2.11
CA THR A 158 24.78 2.74 -2.53
C THR A 158 23.97 3.70 -1.67
N GLN A 159 24.17 5.00 -1.89
CA GLN A 159 23.34 6.01 -1.23
C GLN A 159 21.90 6.08 -1.74
N GLN A 160 21.62 5.46 -2.90
CA GLN A 160 20.28 5.40 -3.50
C GLN A 160 19.61 4.07 -3.17
N TRP A 161 18.43 4.12 -2.54
CA TRP A 161 17.71 2.94 -2.07
C TRP A 161 17.02 2.13 -3.18
N LEU A 162 16.97 2.68 -4.39
CA LEU A 162 16.23 2.16 -5.53
C LEU A 162 16.37 0.65 -5.74
N GLN A 163 17.59 0.13 -5.71
CA GLN A 163 17.86 -1.30 -6.00
C GLN A 163 17.30 -2.23 -4.90
N GLY A 164 17.20 -1.78 -3.67
CA GLY A 164 16.62 -2.56 -2.57
C GLY A 164 15.09 -2.45 -2.46
N LYS A 165 14.47 -1.58 -3.24
CA LYS A 165 13.04 -1.23 -3.16
C LYS A 165 12.24 -1.64 -4.41
N ASN A 166 12.84 -2.26 -5.41
CA ASN A 166 12.21 -2.50 -6.71
C ASN A 166 12.38 -3.92 -7.24
N LEU A 167 12.32 -4.93 -6.36
CA LEU A 167 12.12 -6.31 -6.80
C LEU A 167 10.74 -6.41 -7.48
N ASP A 168 10.69 -7.00 -8.66
CA ASP A 168 9.44 -7.17 -9.40
C ASP A 168 8.40 -7.96 -8.58
N ARG A 169 7.16 -7.49 -8.57
CA ARG A 169 6.02 -8.14 -7.91
C ARG A 169 6.24 -8.48 -6.44
N SER A 170 6.92 -7.62 -5.69
CA SER A 170 7.24 -7.85 -4.28
C SER A 170 6.42 -7.01 -3.30
N SER A 171 5.86 -5.90 -3.76
CA SER A 171 5.15 -4.94 -2.91
C SER A 171 3.63 -5.13 -3.02
N GLY A 172 3.04 -5.84 -2.05
CA GLY A 172 1.59 -5.98 -1.94
C GLY A 172 0.92 -4.62 -1.82
N PHE A 173 -0.11 -4.35 -2.65
CA PHE A 173 -0.75 -3.05 -2.77
C PHE A 173 -2.27 -3.18 -2.93
N GLY A 174 -3.01 -2.81 -1.91
CA GLY A 174 -4.46 -2.96 -1.85
C GLY A 174 -5.00 -3.06 -0.41
N PRO A 175 -6.12 -3.75 -0.18
CA PRO A 175 -6.88 -4.53 -1.16
C PRO A 175 -7.78 -3.67 -2.05
N TRP A 176 -8.12 -2.45 -1.58
CA TRP A 176 -8.95 -1.46 -2.26
C TRP A 176 -8.58 -0.04 -1.83
N MET A 177 -9.00 0.92 -2.60
CA MET A 177 -9.01 2.33 -2.20
C MET A 177 -10.27 2.64 -1.40
N VAL A 178 -10.12 3.29 -0.27
CA VAL A 178 -11.19 3.94 0.48
C VAL A 178 -11.13 5.43 0.20
N PRO A 179 -12.19 6.05 -0.38
CA PRO A 179 -12.18 7.47 -0.72
C PRO A 179 -12.07 8.38 0.51
N THR A 180 -11.35 9.50 0.37
CA THR A 180 -11.14 10.49 1.44
C THR A 180 -12.43 11.09 1.98
N GLU A 181 -13.45 11.21 1.17
CA GLU A 181 -14.75 11.76 1.57
C GLU A 181 -15.52 10.87 2.55
N HIS A 182 -15.14 9.57 2.63
CA HIS A 182 -15.78 8.59 3.49
C HIS A 182 -14.92 8.20 4.69
N PHE A 183 -13.60 8.38 4.60
CA PHE A 183 -12.69 8.00 5.67
C PHE A 183 -11.38 8.77 5.59
N ASP A 184 -11.04 9.47 6.66
CA ASP A 184 -9.73 10.10 6.86
C ASP A 184 -8.95 9.34 7.94
N PRO A 185 -7.98 8.48 7.56
CA PRO A 185 -7.24 7.67 8.51
C PRO A 185 -6.41 8.52 9.50
N ILE A 186 -6.01 9.72 9.12
CA ILE A 186 -5.25 10.63 9.99
C ILE A 186 -6.16 11.22 11.07
N ALA A 187 -7.32 11.72 10.67
CA ALA A 187 -8.28 12.31 11.60
C ALA A 187 -8.89 11.28 12.57
N GLU A 188 -9.11 10.06 12.08
CA GLU A 188 -9.65 8.94 12.89
C GLU A 188 -8.56 8.27 13.75
N GLY A 189 -7.28 8.62 13.58
CA GLY A 189 -6.17 7.99 14.30
C GLY A 189 -6.04 6.50 14.01
N ALA A 190 -6.33 6.10 12.77
CA ALA A 190 -6.28 4.70 12.36
C ALA A 190 -4.94 4.05 12.68
N VAL A 191 -4.98 2.80 13.13
CA VAL A 191 -3.76 2.06 13.50
C VAL A 191 -3.37 1.14 12.37
N LEU A 192 -2.11 1.27 11.96
CA LEU A 192 -1.42 0.34 11.11
C LEU A 192 -0.83 -0.78 11.96
N ARG A 193 -1.01 -2.03 11.52
CA ARG A 193 -0.41 -3.21 12.14
C ARG A 193 0.20 -4.12 11.09
N THR A 194 1.38 -4.65 11.41
CA THR A 194 2.04 -5.69 10.60
C THR A 194 2.29 -6.93 11.44
N TRP A 195 1.97 -8.09 10.90
CA TRP A 195 2.29 -9.39 11.49
C TRP A 195 3.14 -10.21 10.53
N VAL A 196 4.07 -10.96 11.09
CA VAL A 196 4.80 -12.02 10.38
C VAL A 196 4.47 -13.34 11.07
N ASN A 197 3.90 -14.29 10.32
CA ASN A 197 3.45 -15.59 10.84
C ASN A 197 2.50 -15.46 12.06
N GLY A 198 1.66 -14.43 12.05
CA GLY A 198 0.73 -14.13 13.15
C GLY A 198 1.35 -13.41 14.35
N GLU A 199 2.67 -13.21 14.38
CA GLU A 199 3.34 -12.41 15.41
C GLU A 199 3.31 -10.94 15.05
N LEU A 200 2.79 -10.10 15.97
CA LEU A 200 2.72 -8.64 15.79
C LEU A 200 4.13 -8.05 15.78
N ARG A 201 4.45 -7.31 14.73
CA ARG A 201 5.76 -6.68 14.49
C ARG A 201 5.71 -5.17 14.53
N GLN A 202 4.69 -4.58 13.92
CA GLN A 202 4.48 -3.13 13.90
C GLN A 202 3.06 -2.82 14.39
N GLU A 203 2.92 -1.80 15.22
CA GLU A 203 1.62 -1.27 15.62
C GLU A 203 1.76 0.22 15.93
N HIS A 204 1.19 1.08 15.06
CA HIS A 204 1.30 2.52 15.22
C HIS A 204 0.13 3.27 14.59
N SER A 205 -0.24 4.40 15.19
CA SER A 205 -1.23 5.28 14.57
C SER A 205 -0.64 5.98 13.34
N VAL A 206 -1.34 5.96 12.22
CA VAL A 206 -0.94 6.75 11.03
C VAL A 206 -1.03 8.26 11.29
N ALA A 207 -1.69 8.67 12.38
CA ALA A 207 -1.69 10.06 12.83
C ALA A 207 -0.32 10.53 13.37
N ASP A 208 0.64 9.62 13.62
CA ASP A 208 1.97 9.95 14.16
C ASP A 208 3.03 10.21 13.06
N LEU A 209 2.63 10.13 11.77
CA LEU A 209 3.47 10.55 10.66
C LEU A 209 4.03 11.97 10.89
N VAL A 210 5.32 12.19 10.64
CA VAL A 210 5.97 13.51 10.73
C VAL A 210 5.43 14.44 9.64
N PHE A 211 5.46 13.98 8.40
CA PHE A 211 4.85 14.65 7.25
C PHE A 211 3.55 13.93 6.92
N LYS A 212 2.44 14.63 7.09
CA LYS A 212 1.10 14.07 6.80
C LYS A 212 0.88 13.94 5.29
N PRO A 213 -0.12 13.18 4.85
CA PRO A 213 -0.43 13.02 3.42
C PRO A 213 -0.50 14.34 2.63
N GLN A 214 -1.16 15.38 3.17
CA GLN A 214 -1.27 16.67 2.48
C GLN A 214 0.08 17.39 2.42
N ASP A 215 0.90 17.34 3.47
CA ASP A 215 2.24 17.94 3.48
C ASP A 215 3.12 17.32 2.39
N LEU A 216 3.00 15.99 2.18
CA LEU A 216 3.72 15.27 1.13
C LEU A 216 3.25 15.67 -0.27
N VAL A 217 1.93 15.79 -0.47
CA VAL A 217 1.35 16.27 -1.73
C VAL A 217 1.87 17.67 -2.04
N ASP A 218 1.80 18.59 -1.08
CA ASP A 218 2.25 19.97 -1.24
C ASP A 218 3.75 20.04 -1.52
N TYR A 219 4.56 19.25 -0.81
CA TYR A 219 6.01 19.21 -1.00
C TYR A 219 6.40 18.68 -2.39
N ILE A 220 5.83 17.56 -2.80
CA ILE A 220 6.12 16.94 -4.11
C ILE A 220 5.66 17.85 -5.25
N SER A 221 4.54 18.51 -5.10
CA SER A 221 3.97 19.41 -6.12
C SER A 221 4.87 20.61 -6.46
N ASN A 222 5.87 20.94 -5.61
CA ASN A 222 6.83 21.99 -5.93
C ASN A 222 7.79 21.60 -7.09
N PHE A 223 7.98 20.32 -7.35
CA PHE A 223 8.94 19.87 -8.38
C PHE A 223 8.37 18.82 -9.36
N ALA A 224 7.25 18.18 -9.03
CA ALA A 224 6.63 17.19 -9.89
C ALA A 224 5.10 17.35 -9.88
N SER A 225 4.48 17.33 -11.05
CA SER A 225 3.02 17.28 -11.14
C SER A 225 2.52 15.91 -10.69
N LEU A 226 1.49 15.87 -9.86
CA LEU A 226 0.78 14.67 -9.47
C LEU A 226 -0.47 14.49 -10.32
N ALA A 227 -0.61 13.34 -10.95
CA ALA A 227 -1.71 12.97 -11.82
C ALA A 227 -2.64 11.95 -11.13
N PRO A 228 -3.90 11.81 -11.57
CA PRO A 228 -4.79 10.77 -11.07
C PRO A 228 -4.14 9.38 -11.20
N GLY A 229 -4.17 8.61 -10.12
CA GLY A 229 -3.55 7.29 -10.04
C GLY A 229 -2.05 7.30 -9.69
N ASP A 230 -1.39 8.45 -9.56
CA ASP A 230 -0.08 8.49 -8.90
C ASP A 230 -0.23 8.11 -7.43
N VAL A 231 0.83 7.54 -6.85
CA VAL A 231 0.81 7.00 -5.49
C VAL A 231 1.89 7.65 -4.63
N ILE A 232 1.56 7.96 -3.37
CA ILE A 232 2.53 8.36 -2.35
C ILE A 232 2.46 7.34 -1.21
N VAL A 233 3.58 6.68 -0.92
CA VAL A 233 3.74 5.68 0.15
C VAL A 233 4.40 6.40 1.31
N THR A 234 3.72 6.45 2.47
CA THR A 234 3.94 7.51 3.46
C THR A 234 5.03 7.23 4.48
N GLY A 235 5.67 6.07 4.42
CA GLY A 235 6.67 5.63 5.39
C GLY A 235 6.13 4.62 6.39
N THR A 236 7.04 3.84 6.94
CA THR A 236 6.76 2.75 7.89
C THR A 236 7.11 3.14 9.32
N PRO A 237 6.35 2.65 10.33
CA PRO A 237 6.74 2.79 11.74
C PRO A 237 7.89 1.83 12.11
N GLU A 238 8.35 1.89 13.36
CA GLU A 238 9.32 0.95 13.93
C GLU A 238 8.80 -0.50 13.92
N GLY A 239 9.70 -1.46 14.16
CA GLY A 239 9.40 -2.89 14.21
C GLY A 239 9.65 -3.61 12.89
N VAL A 240 10.36 -2.98 11.95
CA VAL A 240 10.89 -3.66 10.75
C VAL A 240 11.93 -4.70 11.13
N GLY A 241 12.06 -5.77 10.35
CA GLY A 241 12.99 -6.86 10.67
C GLY A 241 14.45 -6.42 10.79
N HIS A 242 14.84 -5.43 10.00
CA HIS A 242 16.20 -4.85 10.04
C HIS A 242 16.50 -4.10 11.35
N GLY A 243 15.50 -3.47 11.97
CA GLY A 243 15.64 -2.73 13.23
C GLY A 243 15.72 -3.62 14.47
N MET A 244 15.43 -4.91 14.36
CA MET A 244 15.45 -5.84 15.49
C MET A 244 16.87 -6.17 15.94
N THR A 245 17.01 -6.61 17.19
CA THR A 245 18.30 -7.05 17.76
C THR A 245 18.20 -8.47 18.29
N PRO A 246 18.75 -9.49 17.61
CA PRO A 246 19.38 -9.41 16.29
C PRO A 246 18.35 -9.16 15.17
N PRO A 247 18.77 -8.68 13.97
CA PRO A 247 17.88 -8.50 12.82
C PRO A 247 17.16 -9.80 12.44
N GLN A 248 15.87 -9.68 12.05
CA GLN A 248 15.03 -10.80 11.66
C GLN A 248 14.44 -10.54 10.28
N TYR A 249 14.98 -11.22 9.27
CA TYR A 249 14.55 -11.11 7.89
C TYR A 249 13.53 -12.20 7.53
N LEU A 250 12.76 -11.94 6.47
CA LEU A 250 11.78 -12.87 5.94
C LEU A 250 12.46 -14.09 5.32
N ALA A 251 11.86 -15.26 5.52
CA ALA A 251 12.30 -16.54 5.01
C ALA A 251 11.22 -17.19 4.12
N ASP A 252 11.61 -18.27 3.44
CA ASP A 252 10.69 -19.07 2.64
C ASP A 252 9.51 -19.57 3.47
N GLY A 253 8.30 -19.37 2.94
CA GLY A 253 7.06 -19.76 3.57
C GLY A 253 6.48 -18.74 4.56
N ASP A 254 7.19 -17.66 4.91
CA ASP A 254 6.69 -16.63 5.80
C ASP A 254 5.45 -15.93 5.21
N GLU A 255 4.50 -15.60 6.07
CA GLU A 255 3.32 -14.80 5.74
C GLU A 255 3.45 -13.41 6.37
N VAL A 256 3.41 -12.38 5.53
CA VAL A 256 3.33 -10.98 5.96
C VAL A 256 1.90 -10.50 5.80
N ARG A 257 1.27 -10.09 6.90
CA ARG A 257 -0.05 -9.47 6.93
C ARG A 257 0.08 -8.03 7.40
N ILE A 258 -0.48 -7.09 6.67
CA ILE A 258 -0.51 -5.67 7.01
C ILE A 258 -1.94 -5.18 6.94
N ALA A 259 -2.41 -4.52 8.00
CA ALA A 259 -3.76 -3.98 8.08
C ALA A 259 -3.75 -2.53 8.57
N ILE A 260 -4.69 -1.73 8.08
CA ILE A 260 -4.97 -0.39 8.59
C ILE A 260 -6.46 -0.30 8.92
N ASP A 261 -6.75 0.14 10.16
CA ASP A 261 -8.13 0.30 10.64
C ASP A 261 -8.95 1.15 9.66
N GLY A 262 -10.16 0.70 9.34
CA GLY A 262 -11.06 1.40 8.42
C GLY A 262 -10.73 1.26 6.92
N ILE A 263 -9.54 0.76 6.56
CA ILE A 263 -9.13 0.55 5.16
C ILE A 263 -9.27 -0.92 4.78
N GLY A 264 -8.50 -1.81 5.41
CA GLY A 264 -8.47 -3.23 5.09
C GLY A 264 -7.10 -3.84 5.33
N GLU A 265 -6.87 -5.03 4.76
CA GLU A 265 -5.61 -5.75 4.92
C GLU A 265 -5.09 -6.33 3.62
N ILE A 266 -3.77 -6.49 3.55
CA ILE A 266 -3.06 -7.27 2.56
C ILE A 266 -2.35 -8.44 3.26
N ARG A 267 -2.16 -9.55 2.53
CA ARG A 267 -1.52 -10.75 3.06
C ARG A 267 -0.74 -11.43 1.94
N ASN A 268 0.57 -11.38 2.05
CA ASN A 268 1.46 -11.93 1.04
C ASN A 268 2.32 -13.04 1.65
N ARG A 269 2.37 -14.20 0.98
CA ARG A 269 3.28 -15.28 1.32
C ARG A 269 4.59 -15.12 0.57
N ILE A 270 5.71 -15.30 1.27
CA ILE A 270 7.06 -15.22 0.71
C ILE A 270 7.47 -16.60 0.20
N ASN A 271 7.99 -16.65 -1.01
CA ASN A 271 8.50 -17.85 -1.65
C ASN A 271 9.94 -17.55 -2.13
N CYS A 272 10.95 -18.21 -1.50
CA CYS A 272 12.39 -17.95 -1.73
C CYS A 272 13.10 -19.14 -2.38
#